data_348ecc2714e93e21aba0b40a11b72494
#
_entry.id   348ecc2714e93e21aba0b40a11b72494
#
_cell.length_a   1.000
_cell.length_b   1.000
_cell.length_c   1.000
_cell.angle_alpha   90.00
_cell.angle_beta   90.00
_cell.angle_gamma   90.00
#
_symmetry.space_group_name_H-M   'P 1'
#
loop_
_entity.id
_entity.type
_entity.pdbx_description
1 polymer ?
#
loop_
_entity_poly.entity_id
_entity_poly.type
_entity_poly.pdbx_seq_one_letter_code
_entity_poly.pdbx_strand_id
1 'polypeptide(L)'
;MLTILIGRAKTGKSDTMLRRMAELGESSQQILLVPEHASHQAEVDVCSACGDTASRHAEVLSFRRLGERVLSITGGIADVTLDNGGKLLTLQRALLETAPQMTVYRKPSQKVGFLEQMLALFDELRSYEVTPEILYQQAQDIDGATHDKLTDLSLLYAAYEARLRRPGLDARDRMTK
;
A
#
# COMPACT_ATOMS: atom_id res chain seq x y z
N MET A 1 12.92 -22.47 10.24
CA MET A 1 12.10 -23.58 9.69
C MET A 1 10.73 -23.01 9.34
N LEU A 2 10.21 -23.22 8.11
CA LEU A 2 8.87 -22.83 7.69
C LEU A 2 7.88 -23.96 7.98
N THR A 3 6.75 -23.64 8.62
CA THR A 3 5.62 -24.58 8.84
C THR A 3 4.39 -24.05 8.13
N ILE A 4 3.74 -24.87 7.30
CA ILE A 4 2.53 -24.51 6.56
C ILE A 4 1.35 -25.32 7.11
N LEU A 5 0.28 -24.65 7.56
CA LEU A 5 -0.96 -25.27 8.01
C LEU A 5 -2.00 -25.20 6.89
N ILE A 6 -2.36 -26.36 6.33
CA ILE A 6 -3.32 -26.47 5.22
C ILE A 6 -4.62 -27.08 5.74
N GLY A 7 -5.76 -26.49 5.36
CA GLY A 7 -7.08 -27.01 5.73
C GLY A 7 -8.20 -26.09 5.29
N ARG A 8 -9.44 -26.59 5.27
CA ARG A 8 -10.64 -25.81 4.97
C ARG A 8 -10.90 -24.74 6.06
N ALA A 9 -11.83 -23.82 5.81
CA ALA A 9 -12.30 -22.90 6.84
C ALA A 9 -12.81 -23.68 8.06
N LYS A 10 -12.62 -23.13 9.27
CA LYS A 10 -13.09 -23.71 10.55
C LYS A 10 -12.53 -25.10 10.91
N THR A 11 -11.34 -25.45 10.42
CA THR A 11 -10.67 -26.74 10.78
C THR A 11 -9.62 -26.60 11.90
N GLY A 12 -9.67 -25.54 12.69
CA GLY A 12 -8.80 -25.36 13.88
C GLY A 12 -7.37 -24.88 13.54
N LYS A 13 -7.11 -24.31 12.34
CA LYS A 13 -5.78 -23.79 12.01
C LYS A 13 -5.36 -22.63 12.93
N SER A 14 -6.29 -21.69 13.17
CA SER A 14 -6.04 -20.56 14.07
C SER A 14 -5.80 -21.04 15.50
N ASP A 15 -6.62 -21.98 15.99
CA ASP A 15 -6.45 -22.56 17.32
C ASP A 15 -5.09 -23.26 17.47
N THR A 16 -4.63 -23.92 16.41
CA THR A 16 -3.29 -24.56 16.39
C THR A 16 -2.18 -23.53 16.48
N MET A 17 -2.31 -22.39 15.78
CA MET A 17 -1.34 -21.29 15.86
C MET A 17 -1.34 -20.65 17.25
N LEU A 18 -2.50 -20.31 17.79
CA LEU A 18 -2.64 -19.69 19.11
C LEU A 18 -2.11 -20.60 20.22
N ARG A 19 -2.43 -21.91 20.17
CA ARG A 19 -1.88 -22.90 21.12
C ARG A 19 -0.37 -22.95 21.05
N ARG A 20 0.23 -22.94 19.85
CA ARG A 20 1.67 -22.92 19.71
C ARG A 20 2.29 -21.62 20.22
N MET A 21 1.61 -20.48 20.08
CA MET A 21 2.05 -19.22 20.68
C MET A 21 2.02 -19.30 22.21
N ALA A 22 0.97 -19.88 22.79
CA ALA A 22 0.88 -20.09 24.24
C ALA A 22 1.96 -21.06 24.75
N GLU A 23 2.27 -22.14 24.03
CA GLU A 23 3.33 -23.10 24.38
C GLU A 23 4.73 -22.47 24.38
N LEU A 24 5.00 -21.57 23.42
CA LEU A 24 6.27 -20.82 23.34
C LEU A 24 6.36 -19.78 24.46
N GLY A 25 5.26 -19.16 24.84
CA GLY A 25 5.19 -18.17 25.92
C GLY A 25 6.29 -17.13 25.85
N GLU A 26 6.89 -16.81 26.98
CA GLU A 26 7.97 -15.80 27.12
C GLU A 26 9.34 -16.27 26.57
N SER A 27 9.46 -17.50 26.08
CA SER A 27 10.74 -18.02 25.56
C SER A 27 11.19 -17.31 24.26
N SER A 28 10.26 -16.67 23.55
CA SER A 28 10.55 -15.93 22.33
C SER A 28 9.55 -14.79 22.10
N GLN A 29 10.02 -13.71 21.47
CA GLN A 29 9.11 -12.68 20.94
C GLN A 29 8.38 -13.22 19.71
N GLN A 30 7.07 -13.03 19.69
CA GLN A 30 6.18 -13.58 18.69
C GLN A 30 5.38 -12.48 18.01
N ILE A 31 5.22 -12.56 16.71
CA ILE A 31 4.39 -11.64 15.93
C ILE A 31 3.33 -12.46 15.19
N LEU A 32 2.06 -12.15 15.45
CA LEU A 32 0.93 -12.67 14.67
C LEU A 32 0.54 -11.65 13.61
N LEU A 33 0.77 -12.00 12.32
CA LEU A 33 0.37 -11.15 11.21
C LEU A 33 -1.04 -11.52 10.75
N VAL A 34 -1.90 -10.52 10.70
CA VAL A 34 -3.32 -10.66 10.29
C VAL A 34 -3.73 -9.53 9.36
N PRO A 35 -4.79 -9.71 8.56
CA PRO A 35 -5.40 -8.60 7.83
C PRO A 35 -5.89 -7.50 8.79
N GLU A 36 -5.84 -6.22 8.37
CA GLU A 36 -6.18 -5.06 9.22
C GLU A 36 -7.55 -5.21 9.92
N HIS A 37 -8.56 -5.67 9.18
CA HIS A 37 -9.92 -5.85 9.71
C HIS A 37 -10.04 -6.96 10.77
N ALA A 38 -9.08 -7.85 10.88
CA ALA A 38 -9.06 -8.95 11.85
C ALA A 38 -8.21 -8.65 13.09
N SER A 39 -7.50 -7.51 13.14
CA SER A 39 -6.51 -7.21 14.18
C SER A 39 -7.12 -7.24 15.59
N HIS A 40 -8.26 -6.59 15.79
CA HIS A 40 -8.89 -6.53 17.10
C HIS A 40 -9.30 -7.92 17.63
N GLN A 41 -9.95 -8.74 16.78
CA GLN A 41 -10.33 -10.10 17.18
C GLN A 41 -9.10 -10.95 17.46
N ALA A 42 -8.06 -10.83 16.65
CA ALA A 42 -6.81 -11.57 16.87
C ALA A 42 -6.11 -11.16 18.17
N GLU A 43 -6.15 -9.88 18.57
CA GLU A 43 -5.65 -9.43 19.88
C GLU A 43 -6.41 -10.09 21.04
N VAL A 44 -7.73 -10.15 20.95
CA VAL A 44 -8.57 -10.83 21.96
C VAL A 44 -8.24 -12.34 22.02
N ASP A 45 -8.10 -12.97 20.86
CA ASP A 45 -7.81 -14.40 20.77
C ASP A 45 -6.42 -14.73 21.33
N VAL A 46 -5.41 -13.91 21.06
CA VAL A 46 -4.05 -14.05 21.62
C VAL A 46 -4.06 -13.86 23.14
N CYS A 47 -4.74 -12.83 23.66
CA CYS A 47 -4.87 -12.63 25.11
C CYS A 47 -5.59 -13.81 25.78
N SER A 48 -6.63 -14.33 25.15
CA SER A 48 -7.37 -15.49 25.67
C SER A 48 -6.53 -16.77 25.70
N ALA A 49 -5.67 -16.97 24.68
CA ALA A 49 -4.84 -18.17 24.56
C ALA A 49 -3.55 -18.12 25.39
N CYS A 50 -2.91 -16.93 25.47
CA CYS A 50 -1.60 -16.74 26.11
C CYS A 50 -1.71 -16.15 27.53
N GLY A 51 -2.91 -15.75 27.96
CA GLY A 51 -3.15 -15.21 29.30
C GLY A 51 -2.68 -13.77 29.49
N ASP A 52 -2.66 -13.30 30.74
CA ASP A 52 -2.41 -11.91 31.12
C ASP A 52 -0.99 -11.40 30.76
N THR A 53 -0.05 -12.30 30.54
CA THR A 53 1.33 -11.96 30.14
C THR A 53 1.53 -11.88 28.65
N ALA A 54 0.48 -12.12 27.84
CA ALA A 54 0.55 -12.14 26.37
C ALA A 54 1.26 -10.91 25.79
N SER A 55 0.96 -9.72 26.30
CA SER A 55 1.54 -8.46 25.83
C SER A 55 3.06 -8.33 26.00
N ARG A 56 3.69 -9.19 26.81
CA ARG A 56 5.16 -9.18 27.00
C ARG A 56 5.91 -9.90 25.89
N HIS A 57 5.28 -10.88 25.24
CA HIS A 57 5.95 -11.76 24.29
C HIS A 57 5.22 -11.97 22.98
N ALA A 58 3.97 -11.53 22.87
CA ALA A 58 3.17 -11.67 21.66
C ALA A 58 2.61 -10.33 21.21
N GLU A 59 2.70 -10.04 19.94
CA GLU A 59 2.19 -8.83 19.32
C GLU A 59 1.38 -9.17 18.07
N VAL A 60 0.22 -8.54 17.91
CA VAL A 60 -0.63 -8.68 16.72
C VAL A 60 -0.43 -7.48 15.83
N LEU A 61 0.00 -7.72 14.60
CA LEU A 61 0.26 -6.67 13.61
C LEU A 61 -0.46 -6.96 12.30
N SER A 62 -0.90 -5.90 11.64
CA SER A 62 -1.17 -5.94 10.20
C SER A 62 0.10 -5.68 9.42
N PHE A 63 0.10 -5.96 8.11
CA PHE A 63 1.25 -5.63 7.26
C PHE A 63 1.61 -4.15 7.30
N ARG A 64 0.61 -3.26 7.36
CA ARG A 64 0.83 -1.83 7.50
C ARG A 64 1.54 -1.48 8.81
N ARG A 65 1.06 -1.99 9.95
CA ARG A 65 1.66 -1.77 11.28
C ARG A 65 3.05 -2.40 11.39
N LEU A 66 3.28 -3.55 10.74
CA LEU A 66 4.60 -4.16 10.65
C LEU A 66 5.58 -3.25 9.90
N GLY A 67 5.16 -2.70 8.76
CA GLY A 67 5.97 -1.73 8.00
C GLY A 67 6.30 -0.49 8.82
N GLU A 68 5.32 0.11 9.51
CA GLU A 68 5.52 1.25 10.41
C GLU A 68 6.52 0.91 11.53
N ARG A 69 6.45 -0.30 12.11
CA ARG A 69 7.39 -0.78 13.12
C ARG A 69 8.82 -0.95 12.55
N VAL A 70 8.95 -1.54 11.38
CA VAL A 70 10.27 -1.66 10.72
C VAL A 70 10.87 -0.29 10.51
N LEU A 71 10.12 0.67 9.96
CA LEU A 71 10.60 2.04 9.76
C LEU A 71 10.94 2.76 11.06
N SER A 72 10.24 2.47 12.17
CA SER A 72 10.58 3.05 13.48
C SER A 72 11.94 2.58 13.99
N ILE A 73 12.32 1.35 13.65
CA ILE A 73 13.59 0.74 14.07
C ILE A 73 14.72 1.12 13.11
N THR A 74 14.47 1.09 11.82
CA THR A 74 15.49 1.31 10.76
C THR A 74 15.65 2.78 10.36
N GLY A 75 14.75 3.65 10.80
CA GLY A 75 14.65 5.03 10.34
C GLY A 75 13.71 5.14 9.12
N GLY A 76 13.21 6.35 8.84
CA GLY A 76 12.29 6.65 7.72
C GLY A 76 10.92 7.16 8.14
N ILE A 77 10.57 7.08 9.43
CA ILE A 77 9.32 7.67 9.98
C ILE A 77 9.32 9.21 9.92
N ALA A 78 10.52 9.82 9.90
CA ALA A 78 10.65 11.28 9.85
C ALA A 78 10.25 11.89 8.50
N ASP A 79 10.08 11.08 7.46
CA ASP A 79 9.61 11.57 6.16
C ASP A 79 8.12 11.93 6.23
N VAL A 80 7.78 13.12 5.73
CA VAL A 80 6.39 13.59 5.68
C VAL A 80 5.58 12.68 4.77
N THR A 81 4.58 12.01 5.34
CA THR A 81 3.64 11.20 4.55
C THR A 81 2.48 12.08 4.09
N LEU A 82 2.17 12.03 2.79
CA LEU A 82 0.98 12.68 2.27
C LEU A 82 -0.28 11.90 2.66
N ASP A 83 -1.23 12.58 3.25
CA ASP A 83 -2.60 12.08 3.35
C ASP A 83 -3.30 12.09 1.97
N ASN A 84 -4.52 11.61 1.91
CA ASN A 84 -5.27 11.57 0.65
C ASN A 84 -5.48 12.98 0.05
N GLY A 85 -5.68 13.99 0.88
CA GLY A 85 -5.79 15.39 0.44
C GLY A 85 -4.49 15.91 -0.19
N GLY A 86 -3.36 15.65 0.46
CA GLY A 86 -2.03 16.00 -0.07
C GLY A 86 -1.71 15.30 -1.39
N LYS A 87 -2.08 14.02 -1.52
CA LYS A 87 -1.94 13.27 -2.79
C LYS A 87 -2.78 13.89 -3.91
N LEU A 88 -4.06 14.24 -3.63
CA LEU A 88 -4.94 14.88 -4.60
C LEU A 88 -4.43 16.26 -5.04
N LEU A 89 -3.93 17.08 -4.10
CA LEU A 89 -3.34 18.37 -4.44
C LEU A 89 -2.07 18.22 -5.28
N THR A 90 -1.24 17.23 -4.98
CA THR A 90 -0.02 16.94 -5.75
C THR A 90 -0.38 16.50 -7.17
N LEU A 91 -1.38 15.63 -7.30
CA LEU A 91 -1.90 15.18 -8.60
C LEU A 91 -2.54 16.32 -9.38
N GLN A 92 -3.29 17.21 -8.73
CA GLN A 92 -3.87 18.39 -9.36
C GLN A 92 -2.78 19.31 -9.94
N ARG A 93 -1.68 19.51 -9.22
CA ARG A 93 -0.55 20.30 -9.72
C ARG A 93 0.13 19.64 -10.91
N ALA A 94 0.31 18.31 -10.88
CA ALA A 94 0.82 17.57 -12.02
C ALA A 94 -0.09 17.72 -13.24
N LEU A 95 -1.41 17.62 -13.03
CA LEU A 95 -2.42 17.78 -14.07
C LEU A 95 -2.39 19.17 -14.71
N LEU A 96 -2.29 20.23 -13.93
CA LEU A 96 -2.22 21.61 -14.45
C LEU A 96 -1.02 21.81 -15.38
N GLU A 97 0.09 21.13 -15.13
CA GLU A 97 1.29 21.23 -15.98
C GLU A 97 1.19 20.37 -17.24
N THR A 98 0.54 19.21 -17.16
CA THR A 98 0.46 18.26 -18.26
C THR A 98 -0.77 18.44 -19.14
N ALA A 99 -1.86 19.04 -18.63
CA ALA A 99 -3.12 19.22 -19.36
C ALA A 99 -2.98 19.89 -20.74
N PRO A 100 -2.10 20.89 -20.95
CA PRO A 100 -1.91 21.47 -22.29
C PRO A 100 -1.38 20.48 -23.33
N GLN A 101 -0.66 19.45 -22.89
CA GLN A 101 -0.03 18.42 -23.73
C GLN A 101 -0.93 17.20 -23.94
N MET A 102 -2.03 17.08 -23.16
CA MET A 102 -2.97 15.98 -23.25
C MET A 102 -3.91 16.11 -24.44
N THR A 103 -4.19 14.98 -25.08
CA THR A 103 -5.10 14.85 -26.21
C THR A 103 -6.52 14.47 -25.74
N VAL A 104 -6.63 13.37 -25.01
CA VAL A 104 -7.91 12.76 -24.62
C VAL A 104 -8.41 13.32 -23.29
N TYR A 105 -7.55 13.39 -22.28
CA TYR A 105 -7.94 13.78 -20.93
C TYR A 105 -7.90 15.28 -20.66
N ARG A 106 -7.54 16.10 -21.62
CA ARG A 106 -7.57 17.57 -21.50
C ARG A 106 -8.90 18.13 -21.04
N LYS A 107 -10.03 17.65 -21.60
CA LYS A 107 -11.39 18.09 -21.21
C LYS A 107 -11.92 17.36 -19.98
N PRO A 108 -11.86 16.00 -19.91
CA PRO A 108 -12.27 15.25 -18.74
C PRO A 108 -11.57 15.67 -17.45
N SER A 109 -10.33 16.12 -17.52
CA SER A 109 -9.55 16.58 -16.37
C SER A 109 -10.20 17.72 -15.57
N GLN A 110 -11.14 18.44 -16.14
CA GLN A 110 -11.89 19.52 -15.48
C GLN A 110 -13.11 19.02 -14.68
N LYS A 111 -13.45 17.73 -14.77
CA LYS A 111 -14.61 17.16 -14.09
C LYS A 111 -14.28 16.81 -12.64
N VAL A 112 -15.27 17.06 -11.76
CA VAL A 112 -15.22 16.59 -10.36
C VAL A 112 -15.11 15.05 -10.36
N GLY A 113 -14.28 14.50 -9.51
CA GLY A 113 -14.03 13.05 -9.42
C GLY A 113 -12.97 12.51 -10.38
N PHE A 114 -12.52 13.27 -11.38
CA PHE A 114 -11.42 12.82 -12.27
C PHE A 114 -10.13 12.57 -11.49
N LEU A 115 -9.76 13.47 -10.59
CA LEU A 115 -8.55 13.34 -9.78
C LEU A 115 -8.60 12.11 -8.86
N GLU A 116 -9.76 11.85 -8.25
CA GLU A 116 -9.93 10.68 -7.38
C GLU A 116 -9.79 9.37 -8.15
N GLN A 117 -10.37 9.29 -9.35
CA GLN A 117 -10.25 8.13 -10.23
C GLN A 117 -8.80 7.93 -10.71
N MET A 118 -8.11 9.01 -11.06
CA MET A 118 -6.70 8.95 -11.46
C MET A 118 -5.80 8.55 -10.31
N LEU A 119 -6.05 9.06 -9.10
CA LEU A 119 -5.30 8.66 -7.91
C LEU A 119 -5.47 7.17 -7.61
N ALA A 120 -6.71 6.68 -7.64
CA ALA A 120 -6.99 5.26 -7.45
C ALA A 120 -6.29 4.38 -8.51
N LEU A 121 -6.34 4.80 -9.78
CA LEU A 121 -5.62 4.11 -10.86
C LEU A 121 -4.10 4.10 -10.63
N PHE A 122 -3.51 5.22 -10.23
CA PHE A 122 -2.06 5.28 -9.99
C PHE A 122 -1.64 4.48 -8.76
N ASP A 123 -2.44 4.44 -7.71
CA ASP A 123 -2.19 3.57 -6.56
C ASP A 123 -2.29 2.08 -6.96
N GLU A 124 -3.21 1.72 -7.86
CA GLU A 124 -3.30 0.37 -8.44
C GLU A 124 -2.08 0.02 -9.32
N LEU A 125 -1.70 0.90 -10.24
CA LEU A 125 -0.53 0.71 -11.10
C LEU A 125 0.76 0.51 -10.27
N ARG A 126 0.93 1.27 -9.19
CA ARG A 126 2.04 1.08 -8.26
C ARG A 126 2.02 -0.29 -7.59
N SER A 127 0.85 -0.75 -7.16
CA SER A 127 0.74 -2.05 -6.48
C SER A 127 1.14 -3.21 -7.39
N TYR A 128 1.04 -3.02 -8.71
CA TYR A 128 1.51 -3.96 -9.73
C TYR A 128 2.89 -3.62 -10.33
N GLU A 129 3.60 -2.66 -9.73
CA GLU A 129 4.93 -2.21 -10.20
C GLU A 129 4.93 -1.68 -11.64
N VAL A 130 3.78 -1.20 -12.13
CA VAL A 130 3.67 -0.60 -13.46
C VAL A 130 4.15 0.85 -13.40
N THR A 131 5.27 1.14 -14.04
CA THR A 131 5.86 2.48 -14.08
C THR A 131 5.30 3.32 -15.25
N PRO A 132 5.44 4.66 -15.21
CA PRO A 132 5.08 5.52 -16.34
C PRO A 132 5.75 5.12 -17.66
N GLU A 133 7.00 4.65 -17.58
CA GLU A 133 7.77 4.23 -18.75
C GLU A 133 7.18 2.97 -19.38
N ILE A 134 6.73 2.01 -18.56
CA ILE A 134 6.04 0.80 -19.04
C ILE A 134 4.75 1.18 -19.77
N LEU A 135 3.95 2.09 -19.21
CA LEU A 135 2.73 2.57 -19.87
C LEU A 135 3.03 3.25 -21.20
N TYR A 136 4.06 4.07 -21.25
CA TYR A 136 4.46 4.74 -22.47
C TYR A 136 4.92 3.74 -23.55
N GLN A 137 5.73 2.74 -23.18
CA GLN A 137 6.17 1.69 -24.11
C GLN A 137 4.98 0.91 -24.65
N GLN A 138 4.05 0.51 -23.80
CA GLN A 138 2.82 -0.19 -24.24
C GLN A 138 1.94 0.68 -25.16
N ALA A 139 1.95 1.99 -24.96
CA ALA A 139 1.25 2.90 -25.87
C ALA A 139 1.82 2.87 -27.29
N GLN A 140 3.14 2.68 -27.45
CA GLN A 140 3.78 2.66 -28.78
C GLN A 140 3.40 1.43 -29.62
N ASP A 141 2.97 0.34 -28.95
CA ASP A 141 2.57 -0.91 -29.61
C ASP A 141 1.08 -0.93 -30.01
N ILE A 142 0.34 0.14 -29.71
CA ILE A 142 -1.11 0.21 -29.90
C ILE A 142 -1.44 1.49 -30.70
N ASP A 143 -2.38 1.37 -31.66
CA ASP A 143 -2.82 2.50 -32.47
C ASP A 143 -4.17 3.08 -32.02
N GLY A 144 -4.45 4.31 -32.44
CA GLY A 144 -5.75 4.97 -32.30
C GLY A 144 -6.03 5.52 -30.90
N ALA A 145 -7.30 5.57 -30.51
CA ALA A 145 -7.74 6.23 -29.28
C ALA A 145 -7.14 5.63 -27.99
N THR A 146 -6.72 4.36 -28.01
CA THR A 146 -6.08 3.71 -26.87
C THR A 146 -4.64 4.17 -26.73
N HIS A 147 -3.90 4.37 -27.82
CA HIS A 147 -2.58 5.00 -27.84
C HIS A 147 -2.62 6.36 -27.13
N ASP A 148 -3.54 7.24 -27.56
CA ASP A 148 -3.65 8.60 -27.01
C ASP A 148 -3.98 8.58 -25.50
N LYS A 149 -4.86 7.66 -25.07
CA LYS A 149 -5.21 7.49 -23.64
C LYS A 149 -4.02 7.06 -22.81
N LEU A 150 -3.28 6.04 -23.26
CA LEU A 150 -2.11 5.54 -22.53
C LEU A 150 -0.98 6.56 -22.49
N THR A 151 -0.79 7.31 -23.57
CA THR A 151 0.19 8.40 -23.65
C THR A 151 -0.15 9.51 -22.65
N ASP A 152 -1.40 9.98 -22.61
CA ASP A 152 -1.85 10.98 -21.65
C ASP A 152 -1.69 10.47 -20.19
N LEU A 153 -2.05 9.20 -19.93
CA LEU A 153 -1.90 8.59 -18.61
C LEU A 153 -0.44 8.48 -18.19
N SER A 154 0.44 8.04 -19.08
CA SER A 154 1.87 7.93 -18.79
C SER A 154 2.48 9.30 -18.47
N LEU A 155 2.09 10.33 -19.22
CA LEU A 155 2.54 11.71 -19.02
C LEU A 155 2.11 12.25 -17.64
N LEU A 156 0.82 12.08 -17.28
CA LEU A 156 0.30 12.53 -15.98
C LEU A 156 0.94 11.75 -14.83
N TYR A 157 1.08 10.44 -14.99
CA TYR A 157 1.67 9.57 -13.97
C TYR A 157 3.14 9.91 -13.75
N ALA A 158 3.93 10.14 -14.81
CA ALA A 158 5.32 10.58 -14.70
C ALA A 158 5.46 11.93 -13.95
N ALA A 159 4.60 12.90 -14.28
CA ALA A 159 4.60 14.20 -13.62
C ALA A 159 4.20 14.09 -12.14
N TYR A 160 3.26 13.22 -11.80
CA TYR A 160 2.85 12.93 -10.42
C TYR A 160 3.98 12.27 -9.63
N GLU A 161 4.60 11.20 -10.16
CA GLU A 161 5.75 10.52 -9.57
C GLU A 161 6.94 11.45 -9.32
N ALA A 162 7.27 12.31 -10.29
CA ALA A 162 8.36 13.27 -10.15
C ALA A 162 8.13 14.27 -9.00
N ARG A 163 6.86 14.58 -8.69
CA ARG A 163 6.50 15.45 -7.57
C ARG A 163 6.59 14.75 -6.24
N LEU A 164 6.20 13.48 -6.18
CA LEU A 164 6.30 12.65 -4.99
C LEU A 164 7.76 12.38 -4.59
N ARG A 165 8.67 12.27 -5.56
CA ARG A 165 10.11 12.04 -5.31
C ARG A 165 10.87 13.24 -4.75
N ARG A 166 10.25 14.42 -4.60
CA ARG A 166 10.89 15.58 -3.99
C ARG A 166 11.14 15.32 -2.50
N PRO A 167 12.35 15.67 -1.96
CA PRO A 167 12.64 15.46 -0.55
C PRO A 167 11.57 16.12 0.34
N GLY A 168 10.98 15.36 1.25
CA GLY A 168 9.99 15.83 2.22
C GLY A 168 8.53 15.42 1.96
N LEU A 169 8.22 14.63 0.93
CA LEU A 169 6.83 14.33 0.61
C LEU A 169 6.43 12.84 0.65
N ASP A 170 7.36 11.86 0.83
CA ASP A 170 6.93 10.48 0.67
C ASP A 170 7.77 9.37 1.32
N ALA A 171 7.44 8.97 2.54
CA ALA A 171 7.96 7.73 3.13
C ALA A 171 7.03 6.52 2.93
N ARG A 172 5.70 6.71 2.91
CA ARG A 172 4.76 5.59 2.78
C ARG A 172 4.73 4.97 1.38
N ASP A 173 4.94 5.77 0.35
CA ASP A 173 4.99 5.27 -1.03
C ASP A 173 6.27 4.47 -1.34
N ARG A 174 7.31 4.58 -0.51
CA ARG A 174 8.51 3.73 -0.60
C ARG A 174 8.32 2.32 -0.03
N MET A 175 7.26 2.10 0.76
CA MET A 175 6.94 0.78 1.32
C MET A 175 6.24 -0.17 0.36
N THR A 176 5.82 0.30 -0.80
CA THR A 176 5.25 -0.53 -1.88
C THR A 176 6.30 -1.03 -2.87
N LYS A 177 7.59 -0.89 -2.54
CA LYS A 177 8.70 -1.50 -3.29
C LYS A 177 9.31 -2.67 -2.55
#